data_6ea0713509b778f6983a5f86676f7816
#
_entry.id   6ea0713509b778f6983a5f86676f7816
#
_cell.length_a   1.000
_cell.length_b   1.000
_cell.length_c   1.000
_cell.angle_alpha   90.00
_cell.angle_beta   90.00
_cell.angle_gamma   90.00
#
_symmetry.space_group_name_H-M   'P 1'
#
loop_
_entity.id
_entity.type
_entity.pdbx_description
1 polymer ?
#
loop_
_entity_poly.entity_id
_entity_poly.type
_entity_poly.pdbx_seq_one_letter_code
_entity_poly.pdbx_strand_id
1 'polypeptide(L)'
;VMLKLPKINSKEAKNEIVNFIQKTVSDANAKGIVVGLSGGIDSSVSGFLAVESLGKENVLGIHMYSSTTPEEDRKHARLMANLLDIKYIEVSIDTISEEFSLVTDIKNMTTLENTDQDTIKIANGNLKARIRMSLLYYYANLKNYIVIGTGNRSELLIGYFTKYGDGGCDIEPIGDIYKTQLRLLAKDWGIPEDIISKPPRAGLWPNQSDEDEIGLSYEKLDSLLY
;
A
#
# COMPACT_ATOMS: atom_id res chain seq x y z
N VAL A 1 25.52 -12.69 13.49
CA VAL A 1 25.25 -11.48 14.29
C VAL A 1 24.25 -10.65 13.47
N MET A 2 23.03 -10.44 14.01
CA MET A 2 22.08 -9.55 13.36
C MET A 2 22.55 -8.10 13.55
N LEU A 3 22.71 -7.38 12.45
CA LEU A 3 23.00 -5.96 12.48
C LEU A 3 21.78 -5.19 13.02
N LYS A 4 21.99 -4.24 13.92
CA LYS A 4 20.91 -3.36 14.36
C LYS A 4 20.87 -2.15 13.44
N LEU A 5 19.68 -1.89 12.87
CA LEU A 5 19.46 -0.68 12.11
C LEU A 5 19.65 0.57 13.01
N PRO A 6 20.15 1.67 12.45
CA PRO A 6 20.25 2.92 13.19
C PRO A 6 18.86 3.42 13.58
N LYS A 7 18.78 4.08 14.73
CA LYS A 7 17.56 4.78 15.11
C LYS A 7 17.39 6.01 14.21
N ILE A 8 16.18 6.17 13.68
CA ILE A 8 15.80 7.35 12.91
C ILE A 8 15.25 8.39 13.89
N ASN A 9 15.65 9.64 13.70
CA ASN A 9 15.03 10.76 14.39
C ASN A 9 13.64 10.99 13.79
N SER A 10 12.60 10.67 14.55
CA SER A 10 11.21 10.69 14.11
C SER A 10 10.75 12.07 13.61
N LYS A 11 11.21 13.15 14.25
CA LYS A 11 10.86 14.52 13.87
C LYS A 11 11.56 14.95 12.59
N GLU A 12 12.83 14.65 12.45
CA GLU A 12 13.62 14.96 11.23
C GLU A 12 13.08 14.18 10.04
N ALA A 13 12.89 12.87 10.19
CA ALA A 13 12.33 12.04 9.13
C ALA A 13 10.95 12.55 8.67
N LYS A 14 10.06 12.90 9.61
CA LYS A 14 8.77 13.48 9.25
C LYS A 14 8.94 14.78 8.44
N ASN A 15 9.78 15.68 8.89
CA ASN A 15 9.99 16.97 8.21
C ASN A 15 10.58 16.80 6.80
N GLU A 16 11.54 15.91 6.63
CA GLU A 16 12.14 15.62 5.33
C GLU A 16 11.12 15.04 4.36
N ILE A 17 10.33 14.07 4.80
CA ILE A 17 9.29 13.45 3.96
C ILE A 17 8.17 14.44 3.63
N VAL A 18 7.71 15.24 4.59
CA VAL A 18 6.71 16.28 4.38
C VAL A 18 7.21 17.29 3.32
N ASN A 19 8.44 17.75 3.44
CA ASN A 19 9.04 18.67 2.46
C ASN A 19 9.16 18.04 1.07
N PHE A 20 9.55 16.77 1.01
CA PHE A 20 9.60 16.01 -0.25
C PHE A 20 8.23 15.93 -0.92
N ILE A 21 7.19 15.55 -0.17
CA ILE A 21 5.81 15.47 -0.70
C ILE A 21 5.34 16.83 -1.19
N GLN A 22 5.49 17.88 -0.37
CA GLN A 22 5.08 19.25 -0.74
C GLN A 22 5.74 19.73 -2.02
N LYS A 23 7.07 19.53 -2.10
CA LYS A 23 7.85 19.91 -3.27
C LYS A 23 7.37 19.15 -4.52
N THR A 24 7.20 17.83 -4.43
CA THR A 24 6.80 17.02 -5.59
C THR A 24 5.41 17.37 -6.09
N VAL A 25 4.43 17.55 -5.19
CA VAL A 25 3.07 17.97 -5.57
C VAL A 25 3.09 19.33 -6.24
N SER A 26 3.89 20.28 -5.72
CA SER A 26 4.06 21.61 -6.32
C SER A 26 4.73 21.53 -7.69
N ASP A 27 5.81 20.80 -7.84
CA ASP A 27 6.56 20.64 -9.10
C ASP A 27 5.70 19.97 -10.18
N ALA A 28 4.82 19.03 -9.79
CA ALA A 28 3.84 18.40 -10.67
C ALA A 28 2.63 19.28 -11.00
N ASN A 29 2.53 20.48 -10.44
CA ASN A 29 1.35 21.35 -10.53
C ASN A 29 0.05 20.59 -10.17
N ALA A 30 0.14 19.67 -9.24
CA ALA A 30 -0.99 18.90 -8.72
C ALA A 30 -1.67 19.62 -7.54
N LYS A 31 -2.93 19.28 -7.29
CA LYS A 31 -3.76 19.93 -6.25
C LYS A 31 -3.84 19.12 -4.96
N GLY A 32 -3.33 17.88 -4.95
CA GLY A 32 -3.44 17.00 -3.80
C GLY A 32 -2.97 15.57 -4.10
N ILE A 33 -3.36 14.66 -3.22
CA ILE A 33 -2.92 13.27 -3.21
C ILE A 33 -4.10 12.31 -3.14
N VAL A 34 -4.01 11.21 -3.87
CA VAL A 34 -4.82 10.02 -3.68
C VAL A 34 -3.98 8.95 -2.99
N VAL A 35 -4.50 8.35 -1.93
CA VAL A 35 -3.87 7.24 -1.20
C VAL A 35 -4.79 6.02 -1.13
N GLY A 36 -4.25 4.85 -1.44
CA GLY A 36 -4.92 3.58 -1.21
C GLY A 36 -4.81 3.18 0.26
N LEU A 37 -5.90 3.27 1.03
CA LEU A 37 -5.93 2.87 2.44
C LEU A 37 -6.30 1.39 2.54
N SER A 38 -5.31 0.52 2.72
CA SER A 38 -5.53 -0.93 2.85
C SER A 38 -5.94 -1.37 4.26
N GLY A 39 -5.78 -0.51 5.26
CA GLY A 39 -5.88 -0.84 6.67
C GLY A 39 -4.59 -1.44 7.26
N GLY A 40 -3.50 -1.46 6.50
CA GLY A 40 -2.16 -1.81 6.96
C GLY A 40 -1.35 -0.59 7.39
N ILE A 41 -0.24 -0.85 8.08
CA ILE A 41 0.62 0.20 8.64
C ILE A 41 1.20 1.12 7.54
N ASP A 42 1.67 0.57 6.43
CA ASP A 42 2.33 1.34 5.35
C ASP A 42 1.37 2.37 4.75
N SER A 43 0.17 1.94 4.39
CA SER A 43 -0.87 2.85 3.86
C SER A 43 -1.34 3.88 4.87
N SER A 44 -1.39 3.49 6.15
CA SER A 44 -1.76 4.39 7.26
C SER A 44 -0.73 5.49 7.46
N VAL A 45 0.56 5.13 7.44
CA VAL A 45 1.68 6.10 7.55
C VAL A 45 1.74 6.99 6.31
N SER A 46 1.60 6.44 5.10
CA SER A 46 1.58 7.24 3.87
C SER A 46 0.43 8.25 3.85
N GLY A 47 -0.76 7.83 4.30
CA GLY A 47 -1.92 8.72 4.45
C GLY A 47 -1.71 9.82 5.49
N PHE A 48 -1.12 9.48 6.65
CA PHE A 48 -0.75 10.45 7.67
C PHE A 48 0.23 11.49 7.13
N LEU A 49 1.31 11.06 6.46
CA LEU A 49 2.30 11.95 5.87
C LEU A 49 1.72 12.85 4.78
N ALA A 50 0.77 12.34 3.98
CA ALA A 50 0.04 13.14 2.99
C ALA A 50 -0.75 14.28 3.65
N VAL A 51 -1.45 14.00 4.75
CA VAL A 51 -2.22 15.01 5.50
C VAL A 51 -1.30 16.02 6.18
N GLU A 52 -0.21 15.59 6.82
CA GLU A 52 0.80 16.48 7.40
C GLU A 52 1.42 17.41 6.35
N SER A 53 1.50 16.94 5.10
CA SER A 53 2.11 17.71 4.01
C SER A 53 1.17 18.73 3.37
N LEU A 54 -0.08 18.37 3.12
CA LEU A 54 -0.99 19.13 2.27
C LEU A 54 -2.28 19.58 2.96
N GLY A 55 -2.52 19.11 4.18
CA GLY A 55 -3.80 19.28 4.87
C GLY A 55 -4.87 18.29 4.37
N LYS A 56 -5.79 17.95 5.24
CA LYS A 56 -6.83 16.92 5.04
C LYS A 56 -7.73 17.17 3.82
N GLU A 57 -7.96 18.42 3.45
CA GLU A 57 -8.84 18.80 2.32
C GLU A 57 -8.25 18.42 0.95
N ASN A 58 -6.93 18.22 0.88
CA ASN A 58 -6.18 17.91 -0.34
C ASN A 58 -5.76 16.43 -0.40
N VAL A 59 -6.34 15.59 0.46
CA VAL A 59 -6.09 14.12 0.46
C VAL A 59 -7.39 13.37 0.25
N LEU A 60 -7.35 12.38 -0.64
CA LEU A 60 -8.45 11.44 -0.87
C LEU A 60 -7.97 10.03 -0.52
N GLY A 61 -8.58 9.43 0.50
CA GLY A 61 -8.38 8.03 0.86
C GLY A 61 -9.33 7.11 0.10
N ILE A 62 -8.81 6.02 -0.46
CA ILE A 62 -9.63 5.02 -1.15
C ILE A 62 -9.32 3.63 -0.60
N HIS A 63 -10.34 2.96 -0.09
CA HIS A 63 -10.27 1.54 0.25
C HIS A 63 -10.87 0.70 -0.87
N MET A 64 -10.02 -0.10 -1.51
CA MET A 64 -10.42 -0.94 -2.65
C MET A 64 -10.44 -2.40 -2.20
N TYR A 65 -11.60 -2.86 -1.75
CA TYR A 65 -11.77 -4.19 -1.19
C TYR A 65 -12.26 -5.21 -2.23
N SER A 66 -12.02 -6.47 -1.93
CA SER A 66 -12.62 -7.62 -2.62
C SER A 66 -13.30 -8.54 -1.59
N SER A 67 -14.02 -9.54 -2.07
CA SER A 67 -14.63 -10.58 -1.23
C SER A 67 -13.65 -11.33 -0.33
N THR A 68 -12.35 -11.31 -0.69
CA THR A 68 -11.27 -11.90 0.11
C THR A 68 -10.63 -10.94 1.11
N THR A 69 -11.02 -9.66 1.11
CA THR A 69 -10.49 -8.66 2.04
C THR A 69 -11.06 -8.88 3.43
N PRO A 70 -10.22 -9.09 4.46
CA PRO A 70 -10.71 -9.23 5.83
C PRO A 70 -11.49 -8.00 6.31
N GLU A 71 -12.55 -8.21 7.07
CA GLU A 71 -13.35 -7.11 7.62
C GLU A 71 -12.54 -6.22 8.58
N GLU A 72 -11.55 -6.80 9.24
CA GLU A 72 -10.59 -6.06 10.06
C GLU A 72 -9.83 -4.99 9.25
N ASP A 73 -9.40 -5.32 8.03
CA ASP A 73 -8.70 -4.36 7.16
C ASP A 73 -9.60 -3.20 6.76
N ARG A 74 -10.87 -3.49 6.46
CA ARG A 74 -11.87 -2.45 6.18
C ARG A 74 -12.10 -1.54 7.39
N LYS A 75 -12.22 -2.13 8.59
CA LYS A 75 -12.36 -1.35 9.84
C LYS A 75 -11.16 -0.44 10.08
N HIS A 76 -9.94 -0.94 9.90
CA HIS A 76 -8.73 -0.16 10.07
C HIS A 76 -8.59 0.95 9.02
N ALA A 77 -8.96 0.70 7.76
CA ALA A 77 -8.98 1.73 6.72
C ALA A 77 -9.96 2.87 7.09
N ARG A 78 -11.18 2.54 7.54
CA ARG A 78 -12.16 3.53 8.03
C ARG A 78 -11.66 4.28 9.27
N LEU A 79 -11.05 3.56 10.21
CA LEU A 79 -10.47 4.16 11.41
C LEU A 79 -9.43 5.22 11.03
N MET A 80 -8.50 4.88 10.14
CA MET A 80 -7.49 5.83 9.69
C MET A 80 -8.08 7.02 8.94
N ALA A 81 -9.04 6.79 8.05
CA ALA A 81 -9.70 7.88 7.33
C ALA A 81 -10.40 8.86 8.30
N ASN A 82 -11.05 8.34 9.34
CA ASN A 82 -11.70 9.14 10.37
C ASN A 82 -10.68 9.90 11.24
N LEU A 83 -9.59 9.26 11.66
CA LEU A 83 -8.53 9.90 12.45
C LEU A 83 -7.85 11.03 11.67
N LEU A 84 -7.65 10.83 10.38
CA LEU A 84 -7.07 11.83 9.48
C LEU A 84 -8.09 12.89 9.04
N ASP A 85 -9.37 12.68 9.31
CA ASP A 85 -10.50 13.55 8.91
C ASP A 85 -10.48 13.88 7.42
N ILE A 86 -10.15 12.90 6.57
CA ILE A 86 -10.05 13.05 5.12
C ILE A 86 -11.31 12.59 4.38
N LYS A 87 -11.46 13.02 3.14
CA LYS A 87 -12.43 12.43 2.21
C LYS A 87 -12.07 10.97 1.96
N TYR A 88 -13.06 10.09 2.11
CA TYR A 88 -12.85 8.65 2.03
C TYR A 88 -13.95 7.98 1.21
N ILE A 89 -13.56 7.04 0.38
CA ILE A 89 -14.48 6.20 -0.38
C ILE A 89 -14.08 4.72 -0.30
N GLU A 90 -15.06 3.85 -0.38
CA GLU A 90 -14.87 2.40 -0.50
C GLU A 90 -15.35 1.92 -1.87
N VAL A 91 -14.54 1.10 -2.52
CA VAL A 91 -14.83 0.55 -3.86
C VAL A 91 -14.62 -0.96 -3.82
N SER A 92 -15.63 -1.75 -4.20
CA SER A 92 -15.44 -3.17 -4.48
C SER A 92 -14.78 -3.33 -5.84
N ILE A 93 -13.74 -4.17 -5.89
CA ILE A 93 -13.06 -4.53 -7.14
C ILE A 93 -13.54 -5.88 -7.69
N ASP A 94 -14.49 -6.55 -7.02
CA ASP A 94 -14.93 -7.89 -7.41
C ASP A 94 -15.55 -7.90 -8.81
N THR A 95 -16.49 -7.01 -9.09
CA THR A 95 -17.15 -6.95 -10.41
C THR A 95 -16.13 -6.75 -11.55
N ILE A 96 -15.13 -5.87 -11.37
CA ILE A 96 -14.11 -5.66 -12.40
C ILE A 96 -13.26 -6.92 -12.57
N SER A 97 -12.90 -7.59 -11.48
CA SER A 97 -12.12 -8.84 -11.52
C SER A 97 -12.91 -9.98 -12.16
N GLU A 98 -14.23 -10.07 -11.91
CA GLU A 98 -15.12 -11.06 -12.48
C GLU A 98 -15.31 -10.85 -13.98
N GLU A 99 -15.60 -9.62 -14.40
CA GLU A 99 -15.72 -9.27 -15.83
C GLU A 99 -14.43 -9.53 -16.60
N PHE A 100 -13.26 -9.22 -16.01
CA PHE A 100 -11.98 -9.55 -16.60
C PHE A 100 -11.81 -11.06 -16.80
N SER A 101 -12.22 -11.86 -15.82
CA SER A 101 -12.19 -13.32 -15.91
C SER A 101 -13.14 -13.87 -16.97
N LEU A 102 -14.30 -13.24 -17.15
CA LEU A 102 -15.27 -13.62 -18.20
C LEU A 102 -14.75 -13.29 -19.61
N VAL A 103 -14.18 -12.09 -19.79
CA VAL A 103 -13.63 -11.66 -21.10
C VAL A 103 -12.45 -12.50 -21.53
N THR A 104 -11.61 -12.94 -20.57
CA THR A 104 -10.44 -13.76 -20.88
C THR A 104 -10.76 -15.23 -21.02
N ASP A 105 -12.01 -15.65 -20.70
CA ASP A 105 -12.50 -17.04 -20.77
C ASP A 105 -11.51 -18.05 -20.15
N ILE A 106 -10.90 -17.65 -19.02
CA ILE A 106 -9.88 -18.45 -18.34
C ILE A 106 -10.38 -19.87 -18.02
N LYS A 107 -11.70 -20.03 -17.84
CA LYS A 107 -12.33 -21.33 -17.54
C LYS A 107 -12.35 -22.31 -18.73
N ASN A 108 -12.26 -21.79 -19.96
CA ASN A 108 -12.37 -22.57 -21.20
C ASN A 108 -11.07 -22.56 -22.04
N MET A 109 -10.01 -21.90 -21.56
CA MET A 109 -8.75 -21.89 -22.28
C MET A 109 -8.04 -23.24 -22.16
N THR A 110 -8.22 -24.10 -23.14
CA THR A 110 -7.45 -25.35 -23.32
C THR A 110 -5.94 -25.15 -23.33
N THR A 111 -5.49 -23.93 -23.61
CA THR A 111 -4.08 -23.52 -23.53
C THR A 111 -3.53 -23.45 -22.09
N LEU A 112 -4.39 -23.48 -21.05
CA LEU A 112 -4.00 -23.45 -19.65
C LEU A 112 -4.13 -24.82 -18.96
N GLU A 113 -4.39 -25.89 -19.68
CA GLU A 113 -4.56 -27.23 -19.11
C GLU A 113 -3.38 -27.72 -18.26
N ASN A 114 -2.19 -27.15 -18.46
CA ASN A 114 -0.97 -27.47 -17.70
C ASN A 114 -0.51 -26.35 -16.74
N THR A 115 -1.34 -25.32 -16.51
CA THR A 115 -0.97 -24.23 -15.59
C THR A 115 -1.29 -24.64 -14.16
N ASP A 116 -0.28 -24.62 -13.29
CA ASP A 116 -0.47 -24.97 -11.88
C ASP A 116 -1.31 -23.91 -11.14
N GLN A 117 -1.94 -24.32 -10.05
CA GLN A 117 -2.87 -23.48 -9.28
C GLN A 117 -2.18 -22.28 -8.62
N ASP A 118 -0.90 -22.38 -8.27
CA ASP A 118 -0.15 -21.29 -7.65
C ASP A 118 0.13 -20.19 -8.68
N THR A 119 0.48 -20.55 -9.91
CA THR A 119 0.62 -19.60 -11.02
C THR A 119 -0.69 -18.85 -11.29
N ILE A 120 -1.83 -19.55 -11.31
CA ILE A 120 -3.15 -18.92 -11.49
C ILE A 120 -3.48 -17.98 -10.33
N LYS A 121 -3.21 -18.39 -9.11
CA LYS A 121 -3.41 -17.59 -7.89
C LYS A 121 -2.59 -16.30 -7.92
N ILE A 122 -1.32 -16.38 -8.29
CA ILE A 122 -0.42 -15.21 -8.41
C ILE A 122 -0.92 -14.27 -9.51
N ALA A 123 -1.31 -14.79 -10.67
CA ALA A 123 -1.83 -14.00 -11.78
C ALA A 123 -3.09 -13.21 -11.37
N ASN A 124 -4.02 -13.87 -10.67
CA ASN A 124 -5.24 -13.24 -10.14
C ASN A 124 -4.94 -12.19 -9.06
N GLY A 125 -3.98 -12.44 -8.18
CA GLY A 125 -3.51 -11.47 -7.18
C GLY A 125 -2.93 -10.23 -7.85
N ASN A 126 -2.05 -10.43 -8.82
CA ASN A 126 -1.44 -9.35 -9.59
C ASN A 126 -2.48 -8.55 -10.40
N LEU A 127 -3.51 -9.19 -10.93
CA LEU A 127 -4.63 -8.51 -11.58
C LEU A 127 -5.34 -7.58 -10.59
N LYS A 128 -5.67 -8.06 -9.39
CA LYS A 128 -6.32 -7.24 -8.35
C LYS A 128 -5.48 -6.01 -7.97
N ALA A 129 -4.16 -6.18 -7.83
CA ALA A 129 -3.25 -5.06 -7.56
C ALA A 129 -3.26 -4.02 -8.69
N ARG A 130 -3.28 -4.46 -9.95
CA ARG A 130 -3.35 -3.56 -11.12
C ARG A 130 -4.71 -2.86 -11.27
N ILE A 131 -5.81 -3.53 -10.94
CA ILE A 131 -7.14 -2.89 -10.88
C ILE A 131 -7.14 -1.77 -9.83
N ARG A 132 -6.57 -2.01 -8.65
CA ARG A 132 -6.44 -0.98 -7.61
C ARG A 132 -5.62 0.21 -8.09
N MET A 133 -4.48 -0.02 -8.71
CA MET A 133 -3.65 1.05 -9.29
C MET A 133 -4.43 1.87 -10.32
N SER A 134 -5.16 1.21 -11.22
CA SER A 134 -5.97 1.91 -12.23
C SER A 134 -7.05 2.78 -11.60
N LEU A 135 -7.70 2.33 -10.53
CA LEU A 135 -8.69 3.12 -9.80
C LEU A 135 -8.04 4.33 -9.11
N LEU A 136 -6.87 4.18 -8.48
CA LEU A 136 -6.15 5.31 -7.88
C LEU A 136 -5.85 6.39 -8.91
N TYR A 137 -5.31 6.01 -10.07
CA TYR A 137 -5.02 6.95 -11.16
C TYR A 137 -6.27 7.55 -11.79
N TYR A 138 -7.37 6.81 -11.88
CA TYR A 138 -8.64 7.36 -12.35
C TYR A 138 -9.10 8.53 -11.46
N TYR A 139 -9.09 8.36 -10.15
CA TYR A 139 -9.46 9.43 -9.21
C TYR A 139 -8.41 10.55 -9.17
N ALA A 140 -7.14 10.23 -9.28
CA ALA A 140 -6.07 11.21 -9.35
C ALA A 140 -6.25 12.14 -10.56
N ASN A 141 -6.51 11.58 -11.73
CA ASN A 141 -6.75 12.34 -12.95
C ASN A 141 -7.99 13.24 -12.85
N LEU A 142 -9.11 12.73 -12.29
CA LEU A 142 -10.32 13.52 -12.08
C LEU A 142 -10.10 14.77 -11.21
N LYS A 143 -9.15 14.70 -10.26
CA LYS A 143 -8.91 15.74 -9.28
C LYS A 143 -7.68 16.61 -9.55
N ASN A 144 -6.89 16.27 -10.54
CA ASN A 144 -5.52 16.76 -10.71
C ASN A 144 -4.67 16.50 -9.45
N TYR A 145 -4.71 15.29 -8.95
CA TYR A 145 -3.94 14.77 -7.83
C TYR A 145 -2.85 13.83 -8.32
N ILE A 146 -1.87 13.54 -7.47
CA ILE A 146 -0.90 12.46 -7.69
C ILE A 146 -1.22 11.25 -6.82
N VAL A 147 -0.74 10.08 -7.21
CA VAL A 147 -0.87 8.84 -6.47
C VAL A 147 0.34 8.67 -5.55
N ILE A 148 0.10 8.59 -4.24
CA ILE A 148 1.13 8.25 -3.26
C ILE A 148 1.21 6.73 -3.10
N GLY A 149 2.42 6.19 -3.26
CA GLY A 149 2.72 4.79 -2.99
C GLY A 149 2.88 4.51 -1.50
N THR A 150 2.89 3.24 -1.18
CA THR A 150 2.96 2.75 0.19
C THR A 150 4.07 1.71 0.37
N GLY A 151 4.94 1.55 -0.64
CA GLY A 151 6.09 0.66 -0.59
C GLY A 151 7.15 1.17 0.38
N ASN A 152 7.61 0.31 1.28
CA ASN A 152 8.71 0.61 2.18
C ASN A 152 10.04 0.06 1.62
N ARG A 153 11.16 0.45 2.21
CA ARG A 153 12.48 0.07 1.73
C ARG A 153 12.70 -1.44 1.68
N SER A 154 12.21 -2.16 2.68
CA SER A 154 12.36 -3.62 2.75
C SER A 154 11.72 -4.31 1.56
N GLU A 155 10.47 -3.93 1.25
CA GLU A 155 9.71 -4.45 0.10
C GLU A 155 10.34 -4.06 -1.23
N LEU A 156 10.73 -2.80 -1.40
CA LEU A 156 11.33 -2.29 -2.63
C LEU A 156 12.66 -2.96 -2.96
N LEU A 157 13.53 -3.19 -1.97
CA LEU A 157 14.85 -3.79 -2.18
C LEU A 157 14.77 -5.25 -2.64
N ILE A 158 13.76 -6.00 -2.22
CA ILE A 158 13.57 -7.40 -2.62
C ILE A 158 12.58 -7.58 -3.78
N GLY A 159 11.96 -6.49 -4.24
CA GLY A 159 10.95 -6.54 -5.31
C GLY A 159 9.61 -7.13 -4.87
N TYR A 160 9.28 -7.06 -3.57
CA TYR A 160 8.02 -7.58 -3.03
C TYR A 160 6.88 -6.57 -3.28
N PHE A 161 6.48 -6.46 -4.52
CA PHE A 161 5.34 -5.67 -5.00
C PHE A 161 4.91 -6.15 -6.39
N THR A 162 3.70 -5.86 -6.77
CA THR A 162 3.22 -6.13 -8.14
C THR A 162 3.63 -5.00 -9.07
N LYS A 163 4.44 -5.33 -10.09
CA LYS A 163 4.82 -4.40 -11.15
C LYS A 163 3.57 -3.81 -11.83
N TYR A 164 3.49 -2.48 -11.87
CA TYR A 164 2.31 -1.75 -12.36
C TYR A 164 1.02 -2.04 -11.57
N GLY A 165 1.14 -2.56 -10.36
CA GLY A 165 0.09 -2.67 -9.37
C GLY A 165 0.36 -1.69 -8.24
N ASP A 166 0.62 -2.19 -7.03
CA ASP A 166 1.04 -1.38 -5.89
C ASP A 166 2.40 -0.69 -6.11
N GLY A 167 3.29 -1.23 -6.95
CA GLY A 167 4.50 -0.53 -7.41
C GLY A 167 4.25 0.56 -8.47
N GLY A 168 3.00 0.80 -8.89
CA GLY A 168 2.60 1.84 -9.83
C GLY A 168 2.08 3.08 -9.09
N CYS A 169 2.95 4.03 -8.81
CA CYS A 169 2.63 5.28 -8.12
C CYS A 169 3.54 6.42 -8.60
N ASP A 170 3.23 7.66 -8.21
CA ASP A 170 4.02 8.82 -8.59
C ASP A 170 5.16 9.10 -7.61
N ILE A 171 4.95 8.79 -6.31
CA ILE A 171 5.95 8.97 -5.26
C ILE A 171 5.85 7.84 -4.21
N GLU A 172 6.99 7.47 -3.63
CA GLU A 172 7.12 6.49 -2.53
C GLU A 172 7.73 7.17 -1.30
N PRO A 173 6.93 7.85 -0.46
CA PRO A 173 7.46 8.70 0.62
C PRO A 173 8.12 7.90 1.74
N ILE A 174 7.79 6.62 1.90
CA ILE A 174 8.41 5.72 2.88
C ILE A 174 9.40 4.74 2.26
N GLY A 175 9.75 4.95 0.96
CA GLY A 175 10.64 4.07 0.21
C GLY A 175 12.08 3.97 0.74
N ASP A 176 12.52 4.89 1.59
CA ASP A 176 13.81 4.85 2.26
C ASP A 176 13.76 4.33 3.72
N ILE A 177 12.57 3.94 4.20
CA ILE A 177 12.35 3.48 5.57
C ILE A 177 12.16 1.96 5.58
N TYR A 178 12.97 1.24 6.33
CA TYR A 178 12.79 -0.20 6.54
C TYR A 178 11.52 -0.48 7.36
N LYS A 179 10.90 -1.64 7.14
CA LYS A 179 9.63 -2.03 7.81
C LYS A 179 9.72 -1.95 9.33
N THR A 180 10.82 -2.40 9.91
CA THR A 180 11.03 -2.37 11.37
C THR A 180 11.19 -0.93 11.90
N GLN A 181 11.83 -0.05 11.14
CA GLN A 181 11.92 1.37 11.47
C GLN A 181 10.56 2.06 11.32
N LEU A 182 9.79 1.71 10.29
CA LEU A 182 8.45 2.25 10.05
C LEU A 182 7.50 1.98 11.21
N ARG A 183 7.55 0.78 11.82
CA ARG A 183 6.76 0.44 13.01
C ARG A 183 7.08 1.37 14.19
N LEU A 184 8.35 1.73 14.38
CA LEU A 184 8.76 2.66 15.44
C LEU A 184 8.28 4.09 15.17
N LEU A 185 8.45 4.56 13.92
CA LEU A 185 8.01 5.89 13.50
C LEU A 185 6.48 6.01 13.56
N ALA A 186 5.75 4.98 13.14
CA ALA A 186 4.28 4.95 13.20
C ALA A 186 3.76 5.14 14.63
N LYS A 187 4.43 4.52 15.62
CA LYS A 187 4.11 4.70 17.02
C LYS A 187 4.35 6.14 17.48
N ASP A 188 5.48 6.72 17.12
CA ASP A 188 5.81 8.12 17.46
C ASP A 188 4.85 9.12 16.79
N TRP A 189 4.31 8.76 15.62
CA TRP A 189 3.38 9.60 14.86
C TRP A 189 1.90 9.36 15.21
N GLY A 190 1.62 8.48 16.18
CA GLY A 190 0.29 8.27 16.73
C GLY A 190 -0.62 7.38 15.89
N ILE A 191 -0.05 6.53 15.04
CA ILE A 191 -0.82 5.47 14.36
C ILE A 191 -1.33 4.48 15.41
N PRO A 192 -2.60 4.04 15.36
CA PRO A 192 -3.17 3.11 16.34
C PRO A 192 -2.39 1.80 16.46
N GLU A 193 -2.21 1.34 17.72
CA GLU A 193 -1.44 0.13 18.01
C GLU A 193 -2.01 -1.12 17.32
N ASP A 194 -3.35 -1.19 17.18
CA ASP A 194 -4.02 -2.30 16.49
C ASP A 194 -3.61 -2.42 15.01
N ILE A 195 -3.23 -1.30 14.38
CA ILE A 195 -2.71 -1.27 13.00
C ILE A 195 -1.23 -1.61 12.98
N ILE A 196 -0.46 -1.11 13.96
CA ILE A 196 1.00 -1.32 14.03
C ILE A 196 1.32 -2.79 14.31
N SER A 197 0.59 -3.41 15.24
CA SER A 197 0.82 -4.79 15.70
C SER A 197 0.27 -5.85 14.75
N LYS A 198 -0.54 -5.45 13.77
CA LYS A 198 -1.15 -6.38 12.82
C LYS A 198 -0.07 -7.08 11.97
N PRO A 199 -0.15 -8.42 11.77
CA PRO A 199 0.74 -9.12 10.88
C PRO A 199 0.71 -8.54 9.46
N PRO A 200 1.87 -8.30 8.82
CA PRO A 200 1.93 -7.72 7.48
C PRO A 200 1.39 -8.72 6.45
N ARG A 201 0.54 -8.22 5.55
CA ARG A 201 -0.04 -9.01 4.45
C ARG A 201 -0.43 -8.13 3.27
N ALA A 202 -0.19 -8.60 2.06
CA ALA A 202 -0.60 -7.93 0.83
C ALA A 202 -2.12 -8.05 0.57
N GLY A 203 -2.82 -9.03 1.16
CA GLY A 203 -4.27 -9.19 1.08
C GLY A 203 -4.79 -9.54 -0.33
N LEU A 204 -3.99 -10.20 -1.14
CA LEU A 204 -4.36 -10.61 -2.51
C LEU A 204 -5.17 -11.91 -2.53
N TRP A 205 -4.96 -12.77 -1.53
CA TRP A 205 -5.70 -14.03 -1.31
C TRP A 205 -5.86 -14.33 0.19
N PRO A 206 -6.77 -15.26 0.56
CA PRO A 206 -6.98 -15.61 1.96
C PRO A 206 -5.72 -16.17 2.63
N ASN A 207 -5.51 -15.79 3.91
CA ASN A 207 -4.39 -16.25 4.75
C ASN A 207 -2.98 -15.94 4.18
N GLN A 208 -2.87 -14.97 3.30
CA GLN A 208 -1.57 -14.49 2.85
C GLN A 208 -0.81 -13.85 4.01
N SER A 209 0.50 -14.14 4.11
CA SER A 209 1.44 -13.53 5.05
C SER A 209 2.70 -13.16 4.27
N ASP A 210 3.13 -11.91 4.40
CA ASP A 210 4.34 -11.43 3.73
C ASP A 210 5.57 -12.22 4.19
N GLU A 211 5.70 -12.45 5.51
CA GLU A 211 6.84 -13.16 6.09
C GLU A 211 6.92 -14.62 5.67
N ASP A 212 5.78 -15.29 5.44
CA ASP A 212 5.74 -16.65 4.93
C ASP A 212 6.18 -16.71 3.46
N GLU A 213 5.79 -15.75 2.64
CA GLU A 213 6.18 -15.67 1.22
C GLU A 213 7.64 -15.27 1.05
N ILE A 214 8.14 -14.35 1.86
CA ILE A 214 9.54 -13.90 1.88
C ILE A 214 10.44 -15.00 2.47
N GLY A 215 9.89 -15.82 3.38
CA GLY A 215 10.63 -16.86 4.10
C GLY A 215 11.47 -16.31 5.28
N LEU A 216 11.31 -15.05 5.64
CA LEU A 216 12.03 -14.38 6.73
C LEU A 216 11.10 -13.40 7.44
N SER A 217 11.29 -13.23 8.75
CA SER A 217 10.67 -12.10 9.45
C SER A 217 11.30 -10.77 9.00
N TYR A 218 10.55 -9.67 9.08
CA TYR A 218 11.07 -8.36 8.72
C TYR A 218 12.28 -7.94 9.58
N GLU A 219 12.37 -8.37 10.83
CA GLU A 219 13.54 -8.12 11.69
C GLU A 219 14.82 -8.75 11.12
N LYS A 220 14.71 -9.97 10.58
CA LYS A 220 15.83 -10.66 9.93
C LYS A 220 16.13 -10.06 8.56
N LEU A 221 15.09 -9.81 7.78
CA LEU A 221 15.21 -9.24 6.44
C LEU A 221 15.92 -7.88 6.50
N ASP A 222 15.42 -6.95 7.32
CA ASP A 222 15.98 -5.61 7.44
C ASP A 222 17.42 -5.63 7.93
N SER A 223 17.76 -6.56 8.84
CA SER A 223 19.14 -6.77 9.31
C SER A 223 20.08 -7.28 8.22
N LEU A 224 19.56 -7.99 7.21
CA LEU A 224 20.35 -8.48 6.07
C LEU A 224 20.49 -7.43 4.97
N LEU A 225 19.48 -6.59 4.80
CA LEU A 225 19.47 -5.56 3.77
C LEU A 225 20.23 -4.29 4.16
N TYR A 226 20.45 -4.07 5.46
CA TYR A 226 21.22 -2.95 6.01
C TYR A 226 22.71 -3.21 5.93
#